data_987ecb88b53d83aaffbc6becde73c105
#
_entry.id   987ecb88b53d83aaffbc6becde73c105
#
_cell.length_a   1.000
_cell.length_b   1.000
_cell.length_c   1.000
_cell.angle_alpha   90.00
_cell.angle_beta   90.00
_cell.angle_gamma   90.00
#
_symmetry.space_group_name_H-M   'P 1'
#
loop_
_entity.id
_entity.type
_entity.pdbx_description
1 polymer ?
#
loop_
_entity_poly.entity_id
_entity_poly.type
_entity_poly.pdbx_seq_one_letter_code
_entity_poly.pdbx_strand_id
1 'polypeptide(L)'
;MKLAGLHNAANALAALALCRGMDLPLAPLLAALREFKGLPHRVEPVGEAHGVRWYDDSKGTNVGSTVAALAGLGHGGAKVVLIAGGEGKGQDFSPLKPAVARSARALVLIGRDAPLIEAAVAGSGVQVLRAVSMEQAVAKAGDAARPGDAVLLSPACASFDMFRNYKHRGEVFRQAVERRLGAAKH
;
A
#
# COMPACT_ATOMS: atom_id res chain seq x y z
N MET A 1 13.01 5.87 -13.72
CA MET A 1 12.83 5.15 -12.45
C MET A 1 11.58 4.28 -12.56
N LYS A 2 11.64 3.03 -12.14
CA LYS A 2 10.54 2.06 -12.28
C LYS A 2 9.58 2.01 -11.07
N LEU A 3 9.72 2.96 -10.14
CA LEU A 3 8.94 3.01 -8.90
C LEU A 3 7.71 3.90 -9.04
N ALA A 4 6.58 3.44 -8.55
CA ALA A 4 5.35 4.21 -8.46
C ALA A 4 5.36 5.16 -7.25
N GLY A 5 4.72 6.32 -7.41
CA GLY A 5 4.45 7.27 -6.33
C GLY A 5 5.48 8.40 -6.18
N LEU A 6 4.97 9.62 -5.93
CA LEU A 6 5.79 10.82 -5.75
C LEU A 6 6.75 10.73 -4.56
N HIS A 7 6.39 10.01 -3.50
CA HIS A 7 7.26 9.79 -2.34
C HIS A 7 8.55 9.04 -2.72
N ASN A 8 8.48 8.12 -3.71
CA ASN A 8 9.67 7.43 -4.22
C ASN A 8 10.57 8.37 -5.06
N ALA A 9 10.00 9.34 -5.77
CA ALA A 9 10.77 10.38 -6.42
C ALA A 9 11.51 11.26 -5.40
N ALA A 10 10.84 11.66 -4.31
CA ALA A 10 11.47 12.40 -3.22
C ALA A 10 12.59 11.61 -2.55
N ASN A 11 12.41 10.32 -2.28
CA ASN A 11 13.44 9.44 -1.74
C ASN A 11 14.64 9.31 -2.68
N ALA A 12 14.42 9.21 -3.99
CA ALA A 12 15.49 9.16 -4.99
C ALA A 12 16.28 10.48 -5.03
N LEU A 13 15.61 11.62 -4.96
CA LEU A 13 16.28 12.93 -4.89
C LEU A 13 17.10 13.08 -3.61
N ALA A 14 16.58 12.64 -2.47
CA ALA A 14 17.31 12.64 -1.21
C ALA A 14 18.56 11.75 -1.28
N ALA A 15 18.42 10.54 -1.84
CA ALA A 15 19.58 9.64 -2.04
C ALA A 15 20.63 10.26 -2.97
N LEU A 16 20.22 10.89 -4.07
CA LEU A 16 21.14 11.61 -4.97
C LEU A 16 21.85 12.76 -4.25
N ALA A 17 21.13 13.56 -3.46
CA ALA A 17 21.71 14.67 -2.72
C ALA A 17 22.77 14.19 -1.73
N LEU A 18 22.49 13.11 -0.97
CA LEU A 18 23.44 12.51 -0.04
C LEU A 18 24.70 12.00 -0.78
N CYS A 19 24.51 11.24 -1.87
CA CYS A 19 25.63 10.73 -2.67
C CYS A 19 26.47 11.87 -3.29
N ARG A 20 25.82 12.95 -3.74
CA ARG A 20 26.52 14.14 -4.25
C ARG A 20 27.29 14.89 -3.16
N GLY A 21 26.76 14.93 -1.93
CA GLY A 21 27.48 15.44 -0.76
C GLY A 21 28.73 14.63 -0.38
N MET A 22 28.85 13.40 -0.91
CA MET A 22 30.03 12.53 -0.79
C MET A 22 30.93 12.57 -2.06
N ASP A 23 30.73 13.55 -2.94
CA ASP A 23 31.45 13.76 -4.20
C ASP A 23 31.33 12.61 -5.23
N LEU A 24 30.32 11.73 -5.07
CA LEU A 24 30.08 10.65 -6.03
C LEU A 24 29.58 11.22 -7.38
N PRO A 25 30.09 10.70 -8.53
CA PRO A 25 29.74 11.23 -9.85
C PRO A 25 28.26 10.96 -10.18
N LEU A 26 27.58 11.95 -10.78
CA LEU A 26 26.13 11.91 -11.03
C LEU A 26 25.72 10.82 -12.04
N ALA A 27 26.49 10.59 -13.08
CA ALA A 27 26.13 9.69 -14.17
C ALA A 27 25.86 8.24 -13.71
N PRO A 28 26.75 7.57 -12.94
CA PRO A 28 26.47 6.23 -12.41
C PRO A 28 25.33 6.22 -11.41
N LEU A 29 25.10 7.29 -10.61
CA LEU A 29 23.97 7.39 -9.70
C LEU A 29 22.63 7.39 -10.46
N LEU A 30 22.55 8.16 -11.54
CA LEU A 30 21.35 8.17 -12.39
C LEU A 30 21.14 6.82 -13.10
N ALA A 31 22.20 6.14 -13.53
CA ALA A 31 22.12 4.80 -14.11
C ALA A 31 21.54 3.80 -13.10
N ALA A 32 22.09 3.77 -11.87
CA ALA A 32 21.59 2.91 -10.78
C ALA A 32 20.12 3.18 -10.47
N LEU A 33 19.68 4.45 -10.40
CA LEU A 33 18.28 4.80 -10.18
C LEU A 33 17.34 4.36 -11.32
N ARG A 34 17.80 4.34 -12.56
CA ARG A 34 17.00 3.84 -13.70
C ARG A 34 16.77 2.35 -13.61
N GLU A 35 17.73 1.59 -13.11
CA GLU A 35 17.67 0.13 -12.96
C GLU A 35 16.98 -0.30 -11.67
N PHE A 36 16.93 0.57 -10.67
CA PHE A 36 16.37 0.25 -9.35
C PHE A 36 14.89 -0.12 -9.44
N LYS A 37 14.57 -1.34 -9.05
CA LYS A 37 13.22 -1.92 -9.12
C LYS A 37 12.39 -1.72 -7.85
N GLY A 38 12.96 -1.09 -6.82
CA GLY A 38 12.35 -0.95 -5.50
C GLY A 38 12.84 -2.01 -4.51
N LEU A 39 12.28 -1.95 -3.32
CA LEU A 39 12.52 -2.93 -2.26
C LEU A 39 11.29 -3.81 -2.08
N PRO A 40 11.44 -5.09 -1.75
CA PRO A 40 10.32 -5.97 -1.44
C PRO A 40 9.40 -5.38 -0.37
N HIS A 41 8.11 -5.53 -0.55
CA HIS A 41 7.07 -5.04 0.37
C HIS A 41 7.04 -3.51 0.58
N ARG A 42 7.53 -2.72 -0.38
CA ARG A 42 7.47 -1.24 -0.38
C ARG A 42 6.83 -0.73 -1.66
N VAL A 43 5.51 -0.64 -1.66
CA VAL A 43 4.67 -0.30 -2.82
C VAL A 43 5.09 -1.13 -4.05
N GLU A 44 5.38 -2.39 -3.81
CA GLU A 44 5.85 -3.35 -4.81
C GLU A 44 4.68 -3.80 -5.68
N PRO A 45 4.78 -3.70 -7.04
CA PRO A 45 3.74 -4.22 -7.92
C PRO A 45 3.64 -5.75 -7.78
N VAL A 46 2.44 -6.28 -7.56
CA VAL A 46 2.17 -7.73 -7.43
C VAL A 46 1.52 -8.28 -8.68
N GLY A 47 0.64 -7.52 -9.33
CA GLY A 47 -0.04 -7.94 -10.54
C GLY A 47 -1.02 -6.91 -11.06
N GLU A 48 -1.60 -7.20 -12.23
CA GLU A 48 -2.64 -6.39 -12.86
C GLU A 48 -3.63 -7.29 -13.58
N ALA A 49 -4.93 -7.04 -13.41
CA ALA A 49 -6.00 -7.63 -14.20
C ALA A 49 -7.21 -6.70 -14.26
N HIS A 50 -7.96 -6.75 -15.37
CA HIS A 50 -9.16 -5.94 -15.59
C HIS A 50 -8.96 -4.43 -15.35
N GLY A 51 -7.74 -3.92 -15.63
CA GLY A 51 -7.37 -2.52 -15.41
C GLY A 51 -7.16 -2.14 -13.95
N VAL A 52 -7.10 -3.11 -13.02
CA VAL A 52 -6.80 -2.92 -11.59
C VAL A 52 -5.38 -3.39 -11.30
N ARG A 53 -4.57 -2.51 -10.70
CA ARG A 53 -3.19 -2.81 -10.30
C ARG A 53 -3.11 -3.10 -8.81
N TRP A 54 -2.30 -4.11 -8.45
CA TRP A 54 -2.16 -4.59 -7.08
C TRP A 54 -0.76 -4.28 -6.54
N TYR A 55 -0.69 -3.73 -5.33
CA TYR A 55 0.57 -3.30 -4.71
C TYR A 55 0.72 -3.85 -3.29
N ASP A 56 1.91 -4.40 -3.01
CA ASP A 56 2.32 -4.83 -1.67
C ASP A 56 3.20 -3.76 -1.02
N ASP A 57 2.65 -3.12 0.02
CA ASP A 57 3.36 -2.23 0.93
C ASP A 57 3.27 -2.76 2.37
N SER A 58 3.42 -4.07 2.54
CA SER A 58 3.33 -4.70 3.87
C SER A 58 4.34 -4.16 4.87
N LYS A 59 5.42 -3.49 4.43
CA LYS A 59 6.37 -2.75 5.26
C LYS A 59 5.81 -1.42 5.78
N GLY A 60 4.71 -0.92 5.26
CA GLY A 60 3.97 0.26 5.72
C GLY A 60 3.28 0.01 7.08
N THR A 61 4.07 -0.14 8.14
CA THR A 61 3.61 -0.54 9.49
C THR A 61 3.25 0.62 10.40
N ASN A 62 3.15 1.83 9.86
CA ASN A 62 2.75 3.04 10.57
C ASN A 62 1.88 3.94 9.69
N VAL A 63 1.13 4.84 10.32
CA VAL A 63 0.17 5.74 9.68
C VAL A 63 0.82 6.61 8.61
N GLY A 64 1.99 7.18 8.88
CA GLY A 64 2.70 8.07 7.95
C GLY A 64 3.06 7.37 6.63
N SER A 65 3.53 6.12 6.70
CA SER A 65 3.84 5.31 5.51
C SER A 65 2.60 5.08 4.66
N THR A 66 1.47 4.72 5.28
CA THR A 66 0.21 4.45 4.58
C THR A 66 -0.37 5.72 3.94
N VAL A 67 -0.30 6.86 4.65
CA VAL A 67 -0.69 8.17 4.09
C VAL A 67 0.14 8.51 2.86
N ALA A 68 1.47 8.31 2.91
CA ALA A 68 2.36 8.56 1.78
C ALA A 68 2.08 7.63 0.59
N ALA A 69 1.81 6.35 0.85
CA ALA A 69 1.47 5.37 -0.19
C ALA A 69 0.12 5.70 -0.87
N LEU A 70 -0.90 6.06 -0.08
CA LEU A 70 -2.20 6.54 -0.59
C LEU A 70 -2.04 7.76 -1.49
N ALA A 71 -1.29 8.77 -1.04
CA ALA A 71 -1.06 9.98 -1.82
C ALA A 71 -0.27 9.68 -3.11
N GLY A 72 0.67 8.74 -3.04
CA GLY A 72 1.49 8.34 -4.18
C GLY A 72 0.73 7.59 -5.28
N LEU A 73 -0.27 6.78 -4.94
CA LEU A 73 -1.06 5.99 -5.90
C LEU A 73 -2.38 6.65 -6.28
N GLY A 74 -2.98 7.46 -5.39
CA GLY A 74 -4.28 8.12 -5.59
C GLY A 74 -4.17 9.48 -6.26
N HIS A 75 -3.40 9.60 -7.35
CA HIS A 75 -3.27 10.85 -8.12
C HIS A 75 -3.84 10.71 -9.54
N GLY A 76 -4.10 11.83 -10.21
CA GLY A 76 -4.57 11.83 -11.60
C GLY A 76 -5.97 11.24 -11.80
N GLY A 77 -6.82 11.23 -10.77
CA GLY A 77 -8.19 10.67 -10.83
C GLY A 77 -8.28 9.19 -10.47
N ALA A 78 -7.15 8.47 -10.36
CA ALA A 78 -7.12 7.09 -9.86
C ALA A 78 -7.51 7.05 -8.38
N LYS A 79 -8.24 6.01 -7.98
CA LYS A 79 -8.58 5.74 -6.59
C LYS A 79 -7.87 4.49 -6.09
N VAL A 80 -7.77 4.39 -4.77
CA VAL A 80 -7.11 3.27 -4.10
C VAL A 80 -8.13 2.50 -3.26
N VAL A 81 -8.19 1.19 -3.41
CA VAL A 81 -8.80 0.32 -2.42
C VAL A 81 -7.71 -0.09 -1.44
N LEU A 82 -7.79 0.43 -0.22
CA LEU A 82 -6.78 0.21 0.80
C LEU A 82 -7.13 -1.00 1.66
N ILE A 83 -6.19 -1.93 1.81
CA ILE A 83 -6.25 -2.99 2.84
C ILE A 83 -5.35 -2.54 4.00
N ALA A 84 -5.94 -2.34 5.19
CA ALA A 84 -5.25 -1.85 6.37
C ALA A 84 -5.65 -2.60 7.64
N GLY A 85 -4.83 -2.48 8.68
CA GLY A 85 -5.08 -3.08 9.98
C GLY A 85 -4.00 -4.05 10.45
N GLY A 86 -4.20 -4.59 11.63
CA GLY A 86 -3.23 -5.36 12.38
C GLY A 86 -3.09 -4.86 13.81
N GLU A 87 -1.89 -4.92 14.38
CA GLU A 87 -1.55 -4.40 15.70
C GLU A 87 -1.05 -2.95 15.62
N GLY A 88 -1.84 -1.99 16.11
CA GLY A 88 -1.59 -0.56 15.98
C GLY A 88 -0.56 0.02 16.96
N LYS A 89 -0.22 -0.70 18.03
CA LYS A 89 0.77 -0.28 19.04
C LYS A 89 0.49 1.09 19.66
N GLY A 90 -0.78 1.44 19.82
CA GLY A 90 -1.21 2.70 20.45
C GLY A 90 -0.98 3.96 19.61
N GLN A 91 -0.68 3.85 18.31
CA GLN A 91 -0.52 5.01 17.46
C GLN A 91 -1.85 5.72 17.17
N ASP A 92 -1.79 7.01 16.89
CA ASP A 92 -2.93 7.80 16.42
C ASP A 92 -3.23 7.51 14.95
N PHE A 93 -4.46 7.08 14.66
CA PHE A 93 -4.95 6.82 13.30
C PHE A 93 -5.64 8.03 12.65
N SER A 94 -5.83 9.14 13.37
CA SER A 94 -6.57 10.30 12.85
C SER A 94 -6.01 10.86 11.53
N PRO A 95 -4.68 10.84 11.23
CA PRO A 95 -4.16 11.32 9.96
C PRO A 95 -4.57 10.50 8.74
N LEU A 96 -5.10 9.27 8.95
CA LEU A 96 -5.66 8.47 7.85
C LEU A 96 -6.93 9.09 7.27
N LYS A 97 -7.77 9.74 8.08
CA LYS A 97 -9.07 10.26 7.64
C LYS A 97 -8.98 11.17 6.42
N PRO A 98 -8.19 12.26 6.42
CA PRO A 98 -8.09 13.14 5.26
C PRO A 98 -7.45 12.45 4.04
N ALA A 99 -6.50 11.53 4.25
CA ALA A 99 -5.86 10.77 3.17
C ALA A 99 -6.83 9.79 2.51
N VAL A 100 -7.60 9.04 3.31
CA VAL A 100 -8.66 8.13 2.86
C VAL A 100 -9.74 8.89 2.10
N ALA A 101 -10.28 9.98 2.65
CA ALA A 101 -11.32 10.77 2.01
C ALA A 101 -10.90 11.26 0.62
N ARG A 102 -9.64 11.68 0.45
CA ARG A 102 -9.12 12.19 -0.82
C ARG A 102 -8.86 11.10 -1.85
N SER A 103 -8.21 10.00 -1.43
CA SER A 103 -7.58 9.07 -2.35
C SER A 103 -8.24 7.69 -2.39
N ALA A 104 -8.95 7.27 -1.33
CA ALA A 104 -9.52 5.94 -1.29
C ALA A 104 -10.87 5.83 -2.01
N ARG A 105 -11.13 4.67 -2.62
CA ARG A 105 -12.44 4.23 -3.06
C ARG A 105 -13.16 3.45 -1.96
N ALA A 106 -12.43 2.55 -1.33
CA ALA A 106 -12.90 1.73 -0.23
C ALA A 106 -11.74 1.41 0.70
N LEU A 107 -12.07 1.05 1.93
CA LEU A 107 -11.13 0.60 2.96
C LEU A 107 -11.55 -0.79 3.42
N VAL A 108 -10.65 -1.77 3.31
CA VAL A 108 -10.84 -3.12 3.82
C VAL A 108 -9.98 -3.30 5.06
N LEU A 109 -10.60 -3.56 6.19
CA LEU A 109 -9.94 -3.64 7.49
C LEU A 109 -9.79 -5.09 7.95
N ILE A 110 -8.58 -5.43 8.44
CA ILE A 110 -8.23 -6.73 9.03
C ILE A 110 -7.56 -6.55 10.39
N GLY A 111 -7.51 -7.61 11.17
CA GLY A 111 -6.73 -7.69 12.40
C GLY A 111 -7.36 -6.98 13.61
N ARG A 112 -6.60 -7.02 14.70
CA ARG A 112 -7.07 -6.67 16.04
C ARG A 112 -7.57 -5.24 16.16
N ASP A 113 -6.81 -4.28 15.66
CA ASP A 113 -7.09 -2.86 15.84
C ASP A 113 -7.89 -2.23 14.66
N ALA A 114 -8.48 -3.08 13.81
CA ALA A 114 -9.41 -2.66 12.75
C ALA A 114 -10.52 -1.72 13.27
N PRO A 115 -11.16 -1.94 14.45
CA PRO A 115 -12.16 -1.03 15.00
C PRO A 115 -11.63 0.38 15.28
N LEU A 116 -10.37 0.51 15.68
CA LEU A 116 -9.76 1.81 15.97
C LEU A 116 -9.53 2.61 14.67
N ILE A 117 -9.11 1.93 13.61
CA ILE A 117 -8.97 2.57 12.28
C ILE A 117 -10.34 3.00 11.76
N GLU A 118 -11.36 2.13 11.84
CA GLU A 118 -12.71 2.45 11.41
C GLU A 118 -13.27 3.69 12.13
N ALA A 119 -13.11 3.75 13.45
CA ALA A 119 -13.51 4.91 14.25
C ALA A 119 -12.76 6.19 13.80
N ALA A 120 -11.45 6.10 13.55
CA ALA A 120 -10.63 7.22 13.14
C ALA A 120 -11.01 7.77 11.75
N VAL A 121 -11.46 6.91 10.82
CA VAL A 121 -11.87 7.32 9.47
C VAL A 121 -13.37 7.62 9.35
N ALA A 122 -14.13 7.51 10.43
CA ALA A 122 -15.57 7.76 10.45
C ALA A 122 -15.90 9.15 9.87
N GLY A 123 -16.94 9.22 9.02
CA GLY A 123 -17.31 10.46 8.33
C GLY A 123 -16.36 10.87 7.19
N SER A 124 -15.47 10.00 6.72
CA SER A 124 -14.65 10.24 5.52
C SER A 124 -15.44 10.14 4.20
N GLY A 125 -16.65 9.59 4.23
CA GLY A 125 -17.47 9.31 3.04
C GLY A 125 -17.00 8.06 2.26
N VAL A 126 -16.02 7.33 2.75
CA VAL A 126 -15.46 6.13 2.10
C VAL A 126 -16.07 4.87 2.71
N GLN A 127 -16.43 3.91 1.87
CA GLN A 127 -16.94 2.61 2.31
C GLN A 127 -15.88 1.85 3.10
N VAL A 128 -16.27 1.37 4.29
CA VAL A 128 -15.44 0.50 5.12
C VAL A 128 -16.00 -0.92 5.10
N LEU A 129 -15.15 -1.88 4.80
CA LEU A 129 -15.43 -3.32 4.77
C LEU A 129 -14.52 -4.01 5.80
N ARG A 130 -15.01 -5.04 6.49
CA ARG A 130 -14.21 -5.86 7.40
C ARG A 130 -13.93 -7.23 6.80
N ALA A 131 -12.74 -7.77 7.05
CA ALA A 131 -12.34 -9.10 6.65
C ALA A 131 -11.64 -9.82 7.82
N VAL A 132 -11.79 -11.14 7.88
CA VAL A 132 -11.23 -11.98 8.94
C VAL A 132 -9.94 -12.69 8.50
N SER A 133 -9.63 -12.66 7.20
CA SER A 133 -8.39 -13.21 6.63
C SER A 133 -7.90 -12.35 5.47
N MET A 134 -6.65 -12.57 5.04
CA MET A 134 -6.08 -11.87 3.89
C MET A 134 -6.79 -12.26 2.59
N GLU A 135 -7.19 -13.51 2.42
CA GLU A 135 -7.92 -13.98 1.26
C GLU A 135 -9.26 -13.26 1.13
N GLN A 136 -9.99 -13.13 2.25
CA GLN A 136 -11.25 -12.39 2.26
C GLN A 136 -11.02 -10.89 2.00
N ALA A 137 -9.92 -10.32 2.52
CA ALA A 137 -9.58 -8.93 2.28
C ALA A 137 -9.28 -8.66 0.79
N VAL A 138 -8.52 -9.55 0.15
CA VAL A 138 -8.20 -9.47 -1.29
C VAL A 138 -9.47 -9.64 -2.13
N ALA A 139 -10.37 -10.57 -1.77
CA ALA A 139 -11.65 -10.75 -2.46
C ALA A 139 -12.48 -9.46 -2.41
N LYS A 140 -12.74 -8.93 -1.20
CA LYS A 140 -13.52 -7.70 -1.01
C LYS A 140 -12.88 -6.47 -1.67
N ALA A 141 -11.55 -6.37 -1.61
CA ALA A 141 -10.84 -5.27 -2.24
C ALA A 141 -10.97 -5.31 -3.78
N GLY A 142 -10.86 -6.50 -4.36
CA GLY A 142 -11.04 -6.66 -5.80
C GLY A 142 -12.47 -6.40 -6.27
N ASP A 143 -13.48 -6.76 -5.46
CA ASP A 143 -14.89 -6.51 -5.78
C ASP A 143 -15.24 -5.01 -5.68
N ALA A 144 -14.57 -4.27 -4.80
CA ALA A 144 -14.74 -2.82 -4.65
C ALA A 144 -13.97 -2.00 -5.69
N ALA A 145 -12.92 -2.55 -6.30
CA ALA A 145 -12.08 -1.86 -7.27
C ALA A 145 -12.75 -1.71 -8.64
N ARG A 146 -12.39 -0.65 -9.37
CA ARG A 146 -12.84 -0.38 -10.74
C ARG A 146 -11.63 -0.27 -11.68
N PRO A 147 -11.80 -0.48 -12.99
CA PRO A 147 -10.73 -0.22 -13.95
C PRO A 147 -10.09 1.16 -13.75
N GLY A 148 -8.76 1.21 -13.71
CA GLY A 148 -7.98 2.41 -13.41
C GLY A 148 -7.60 2.56 -11.93
N ASP A 149 -8.22 1.81 -11.02
CA ASP A 149 -7.89 1.84 -9.58
C ASP A 149 -6.62 1.03 -9.25
N ALA A 150 -6.11 1.28 -8.07
CA ALA A 150 -5.11 0.46 -7.42
C ALA A 150 -5.68 -0.24 -6.18
N VAL A 151 -5.33 -1.51 -5.95
CA VAL A 151 -5.50 -2.18 -4.66
C VAL A 151 -4.15 -2.16 -3.95
N LEU A 152 -4.13 -1.64 -2.73
CA LEU A 152 -2.92 -1.43 -1.94
C LEU A 152 -3.03 -2.13 -0.59
N LEU A 153 -2.13 -3.08 -0.32
CA LEU A 153 -1.86 -3.51 1.04
C LEU A 153 -0.88 -2.52 1.68
N SER A 154 -1.35 -1.60 2.52
CA SER A 154 -0.50 -0.70 3.34
C SER A 154 -1.12 -0.59 4.73
N PRO A 155 -0.70 -1.47 5.65
CA PRO A 155 -1.49 -1.82 6.82
C PRO A 155 -1.62 -0.73 7.89
N ALA A 156 -0.73 0.25 7.93
CA ALA A 156 -0.58 1.21 9.04
C ALA A 156 -0.26 0.55 10.40
N CYS A 157 -0.21 -0.77 10.48
CA CYS A 157 -0.09 -1.57 11.69
C CYS A 157 1.01 -2.61 11.57
N ALA A 158 1.54 -3.06 12.71
CA ALA A 158 2.34 -4.28 12.77
C ALA A 158 1.48 -5.51 12.42
N SER A 159 2.13 -6.65 12.18
CA SER A 159 1.48 -7.85 11.63
C SER A 159 1.33 -8.98 12.63
N PHE A 160 1.79 -8.80 13.88
CA PHE A 160 1.99 -9.89 14.83
C PHE A 160 0.71 -10.50 15.41
N ASP A 161 -0.44 -9.85 15.20
CA ASP A 161 -1.75 -10.35 15.58
C ASP A 161 -2.28 -11.44 14.66
N MET A 162 -1.88 -11.43 13.37
CA MET A 162 -2.37 -12.38 12.36
C MET A 162 -1.24 -13.10 11.61
N PHE A 163 -0.03 -12.57 11.60
CA PHE A 163 1.10 -13.09 10.79
C PHE A 163 2.40 -13.12 11.60
N ARG A 164 3.33 -13.98 11.22
CA ARG A 164 4.65 -14.09 11.88
C ARG A 164 5.45 -12.77 11.83
N ASN A 165 5.36 -12.06 10.74
CA ASN A 165 6.02 -10.77 10.50
C ASN A 165 5.45 -10.12 9.23
N TYR A 166 5.91 -8.88 8.90
CA TYR A 166 5.45 -8.16 7.72
C TYR A 166 5.77 -8.86 6.39
N LYS A 167 6.87 -9.61 6.30
CA LYS A 167 7.22 -10.38 5.09
C LYS A 167 6.19 -11.48 4.86
N HIS A 168 5.88 -12.26 5.90
CA HIS A 168 4.85 -13.31 5.84
C HIS A 168 3.48 -12.72 5.46
N ARG A 169 3.10 -11.54 5.99
CA ARG A 169 1.88 -10.85 5.58
C ARG A 169 1.88 -10.50 4.09
N GLY A 170 2.99 -9.96 3.58
CA GLY A 170 3.14 -9.64 2.15
C GLY A 170 3.10 -10.88 1.25
N GLU A 171 3.74 -11.98 1.67
CA GLU A 171 3.70 -13.27 0.96
C GLU A 171 2.28 -13.83 0.87
N VAL A 172 1.53 -13.83 1.99
CA VAL A 172 0.12 -14.28 2.01
C VAL A 172 -0.76 -13.39 1.13
N PHE A 173 -0.53 -12.07 1.15
CA PHE A 173 -1.23 -11.14 0.25
C PHE A 173 -0.93 -11.46 -1.21
N ARG A 174 0.34 -11.62 -1.60
CA ARG A 174 0.77 -11.95 -2.96
C ARG A 174 0.09 -13.23 -3.46
N GLN A 175 0.13 -14.30 -2.65
CA GLN A 175 -0.50 -15.58 -2.98
C GLN A 175 -2.02 -15.45 -3.15
N ALA A 176 -2.70 -14.66 -2.32
CA ALA A 176 -4.12 -14.40 -2.43
C ALA A 176 -4.46 -13.64 -3.73
N VAL A 177 -3.63 -12.63 -4.08
CA VAL A 177 -3.76 -11.90 -5.34
C VAL A 177 -3.54 -12.81 -6.55
N GLU A 178 -2.48 -13.62 -6.56
CA GLU A 178 -2.17 -14.56 -7.65
C GLU A 178 -3.33 -15.55 -7.88
N ARG A 179 -3.90 -16.12 -6.81
CA ARG A 179 -5.09 -17.00 -6.90
C ARG A 179 -6.28 -16.28 -7.51
N ARG A 180 -6.55 -15.04 -7.08
CA ARG A 180 -7.65 -14.25 -7.63
C ARG A 180 -7.45 -13.93 -9.11
N LEU A 181 -6.24 -13.51 -9.50
CA LEU A 181 -5.92 -13.18 -10.90
C LEU A 181 -5.87 -14.42 -11.79
N GLY A 182 -5.45 -15.58 -11.26
CA GLY A 182 -5.49 -16.88 -11.95
C GLY A 182 -6.91 -17.37 -12.21
N ALA A 183 -7.80 -17.22 -11.22
CA ALA A 183 -9.21 -17.58 -11.36
C ALA A 183 -9.97 -16.70 -12.38
N ALA A 184 -9.51 -15.49 -12.63
CA ALA A 184 -10.11 -14.57 -13.59
C ALA A 184 -9.70 -14.84 -15.07
N LYS A 185 -8.78 -15.80 -15.29
CA LYS A 185 -8.32 -16.19 -16.65
C LYS A 185 -9.05 -17.42 -17.23
N HIS A 186 -9.93 -18.01 -16.44
CA HIS A 186 -10.79 -19.15 -16.80
C HIS A 186 -12.26 -18.75 -16.76
#